data_5ef5ae6224864f43e5e39217ec2eed66
#
_entry.id   5ef5ae6224864f43e5e39217ec2eed66
#
_cell.length_a   1.000
_cell.length_b   1.000
_cell.length_c   1.000
_cell.angle_alpha   90.00
_cell.angle_beta   90.00
_cell.angle_gamma   90.00
#
_symmetry.space_group_name_H-M   'P 1'
#
loop_
_entity.id
_entity.type
_entity.pdbx_description
1 polymer ?
#
loop_
_entity_poly.entity_id
_entity_poly.type
_entity_poly.pdbx_seq_one_letter_code
_entity_poly.pdbx_strand_id
1 'polypeptide(L)'
;MLAQSHPEAILNTALHALAHEADWRAILDELPAPIYTTDAEGAVTYWNRACVALAGREPELGRDRWCVTWRIYTTAGDFMPHEQCPMAEAIKEQRIVRDSVAIAERPDGSRVAFRPYPTPLFDEAGTMTGAVNMLIDVTEEQSAVLLEQADRCRRLAGALYSRESNIVLKTMADGFERTAAGLKPDNDV
;
A
#
# COMPACT_ATOMS: atom_id res chain seq x y z
N MET A 1 -21.15 10.66 -12.27
CA MET A 1 -21.15 9.42 -11.46
C MET A 1 -20.19 8.47 -12.14
N LEU A 2 -18.88 8.61 -11.86
CA LEU A 2 -17.87 7.67 -12.35
C LEU A 2 -18.04 6.39 -11.51
N ALA A 3 -18.35 5.28 -12.18
CA ALA A 3 -18.36 3.97 -11.56
C ALA A 3 -16.98 3.77 -10.89
N GLN A 4 -16.95 3.54 -9.58
CA GLN A 4 -15.76 3.08 -8.89
C GLN A 4 -15.36 1.76 -9.58
N SER A 5 -14.36 1.84 -10.45
CA SER A 5 -13.82 0.66 -11.11
C SER A 5 -13.38 -0.29 -10.00
N HIS A 6 -13.98 -1.46 -9.95
CA HIS A 6 -13.65 -2.45 -8.92
C HIS A 6 -12.12 -2.72 -9.00
N PRO A 7 -11.35 -2.64 -7.93
CA PRO A 7 -9.88 -2.77 -7.98
C PRO A 7 -9.40 -3.99 -8.77
N GLU A 8 -10.10 -5.11 -8.64
CA GLU A 8 -9.81 -6.34 -9.40
C GLU A 8 -9.97 -6.17 -10.93
N ALA A 9 -10.85 -5.28 -11.40
CA ALA A 9 -11.00 -5.03 -12.84
C ALA A 9 -9.78 -4.27 -13.40
N ILE A 10 -9.26 -3.29 -12.66
CA ILE A 10 -8.05 -2.56 -13.03
C ILE A 10 -6.85 -3.52 -13.04
N LEU A 11 -6.71 -4.32 -11.99
CA LEU A 11 -5.64 -5.31 -11.89
C LEU A 11 -5.70 -6.32 -13.04
N ASN A 12 -6.88 -6.84 -13.36
CA ASN A 12 -7.06 -7.78 -14.48
C ASN A 12 -6.67 -7.15 -15.82
N THR A 13 -7.00 -5.86 -16.03
CA THR A 13 -6.56 -5.13 -17.23
C THR A 13 -5.04 -5.04 -17.29
N ALA A 14 -4.38 -4.73 -16.18
CA ALA A 14 -2.92 -4.69 -16.10
C ALA A 14 -2.28 -6.06 -16.38
N LEU A 15 -2.81 -7.13 -15.77
CA LEU A 15 -2.34 -8.49 -15.99
C LEU A 15 -2.50 -8.93 -17.44
N HIS A 16 -3.65 -8.62 -18.07
CA HIS A 16 -3.87 -8.91 -19.47
C HIS A 16 -2.88 -8.16 -20.38
N ALA A 17 -2.65 -6.87 -20.12
CA ALA A 17 -1.70 -6.08 -20.88
C ALA A 17 -0.30 -6.66 -20.80
N LEU A 18 0.18 -6.98 -19.58
CA LEU A 18 1.51 -7.58 -19.35
C LEU A 18 1.71 -8.92 -20.07
N ALA A 19 0.64 -9.71 -20.21
CA ALA A 19 0.71 -11.05 -20.81
C ALA A 19 0.61 -11.04 -22.34
N HIS A 20 -0.09 -10.05 -22.93
CA HIS A 20 -0.54 -10.16 -24.34
C HIS A 20 -0.21 -8.95 -25.21
N GLU A 21 0.12 -7.78 -24.62
CA GLU A 21 0.25 -6.55 -25.38
C GLU A 21 1.71 -6.13 -25.55
N ALA A 22 2.13 -5.88 -26.78
CA ALA A 22 3.49 -5.40 -27.07
C ALA A 22 3.75 -4.01 -26.45
N ASP A 23 2.73 -3.16 -26.35
CA ASP A 23 2.79 -1.81 -25.78
C ASP A 23 2.12 -1.72 -24.40
N TRP A 24 2.32 -2.73 -23.58
CA TRP A 24 1.74 -2.83 -22.24
C TRP A 24 2.08 -1.61 -21.34
N ARG A 25 3.23 -0.96 -21.55
CA ARG A 25 3.63 0.21 -20.77
C ARG A 25 2.67 1.37 -20.97
N ALA A 26 2.31 1.67 -22.22
CA ALA A 26 1.34 2.72 -22.53
C ALA A 26 -0.03 2.42 -21.92
N ILE A 27 -0.46 1.16 -21.93
CA ILE A 27 -1.70 0.76 -21.29
C ILE A 27 -1.67 0.97 -19.78
N LEU A 28 -0.57 0.57 -19.11
CA LEU A 28 -0.43 0.75 -17.66
C LEU A 28 -0.33 2.23 -17.26
N ASP A 29 0.25 3.08 -18.09
CA ASP A 29 0.34 4.53 -17.85
C ASP A 29 -1.03 5.23 -17.88
N GLU A 30 -2.00 4.70 -18.61
CA GLU A 30 -3.37 5.22 -18.68
C GLU A 30 -4.29 4.71 -17.54
N LEU A 31 -3.84 3.71 -16.76
CA LEU A 31 -4.64 3.18 -15.67
C LEU A 31 -4.67 4.16 -14.48
N PRO A 32 -5.86 4.35 -13.86
CA PRO A 32 -6.05 5.36 -12.80
C PRO A 32 -5.57 4.88 -11.41
N ALA A 33 -4.63 3.96 -11.36
CA ALA A 33 -4.09 3.44 -10.11
C ALA A 33 -2.57 3.30 -10.20
N PRO A 34 -1.83 3.52 -9.10
CA PRO A 34 -0.41 3.22 -9.03
C PRO A 34 -0.13 1.76 -9.34
N ILE A 35 0.66 1.51 -10.38
CA ILE A 35 1.05 0.15 -10.80
C ILE A 35 2.54 0.14 -11.07
N TYR A 36 3.22 -0.87 -10.53
CA TYR A 36 4.63 -1.12 -10.79
C TYR A 36 4.91 -2.61 -10.90
N THR A 37 6.01 -2.95 -11.57
CA THR A 37 6.48 -4.33 -11.69
C THR A 37 7.88 -4.48 -11.10
N THR A 38 8.21 -5.72 -10.73
CA THR A 38 9.56 -6.13 -10.32
C THR A 38 10.00 -7.34 -11.12
N ASP A 39 11.30 -7.60 -11.11
CA ASP A 39 11.83 -8.91 -11.47
C ASP A 39 11.63 -9.93 -10.33
N ALA A 40 12.12 -11.16 -10.55
CA ALA A 40 12.02 -12.25 -9.58
C ALA A 40 12.85 -12.00 -8.30
N GLU A 41 13.85 -11.15 -8.35
CA GLU A 41 14.70 -10.74 -7.23
C GLU A 41 14.12 -9.51 -6.50
N GLY A 42 13.03 -8.94 -7.00
CA GLY A 42 12.32 -7.81 -6.40
C GLY A 42 12.84 -6.44 -6.82
N ALA A 43 13.76 -6.33 -7.79
CA ALA A 43 14.16 -5.03 -8.32
C ALA A 43 13.01 -4.43 -9.15
N VAL A 44 12.72 -3.13 -8.95
CA VAL A 44 11.66 -2.44 -9.70
C VAL A 44 12.07 -2.32 -11.16
N THR A 45 11.23 -2.80 -12.07
CA THR A 45 11.47 -2.84 -13.53
C THR A 45 10.60 -1.86 -14.31
N TYR A 46 9.48 -1.44 -13.75
CA TYR A 46 8.57 -0.45 -14.32
C TYR A 46 7.69 0.17 -13.23
N TRP A 47 7.26 1.39 -13.44
CA TRP A 47 6.26 2.09 -12.65
C TRP A 47 5.51 3.12 -13.52
N ASN A 48 4.22 3.35 -13.25
CA ASN A 48 3.43 4.35 -13.95
C ASN A 48 3.40 5.69 -13.19
N ARG A 49 2.90 6.75 -13.86
CA ARG A 49 2.84 8.10 -13.28
C ARG A 49 2.11 8.15 -11.94
N ALA A 50 1.05 7.36 -11.75
CA ALA A 50 0.29 7.34 -10.50
C ALA A 50 1.15 6.87 -9.30
N CYS A 51 2.20 6.07 -9.52
CA CYS A 51 3.16 5.71 -8.48
C CYS A 51 3.91 6.92 -7.91
N VAL A 52 4.24 7.91 -8.76
CA VAL A 52 4.94 9.13 -8.33
C VAL A 52 4.04 9.96 -7.41
N ALA A 53 2.76 10.11 -7.77
CA ALA A 53 1.78 10.84 -6.96
C ALA A 53 1.63 10.18 -5.58
N LEU A 54 1.40 8.87 -5.52
CA LEU A 54 1.28 8.14 -4.26
C LEU A 54 2.56 8.19 -3.43
N ALA A 55 3.73 7.93 -4.03
CA ALA A 55 5.01 7.84 -3.31
C ALA A 55 5.60 9.21 -2.95
N GLY A 56 5.17 10.30 -3.61
CA GLY A 56 5.75 11.64 -3.48
C GLY A 56 7.20 11.72 -3.98
N ARG A 57 7.62 10.75 -4.80
CA ARG A 57 8.96 10.65 -5.39
C ARG A 57 8.93 9.83 -6.66
N GLU A 58 9.87 10.08 -7.54
CA GLU A 58 10.11 9.24 -8.70
C GLU A 58 10.93 8.01 -8.28
N PRO A 59 10.45 6.77 -8.55
CA PRO A 59 11.21 5.56 -8.27
C PRO A 59 12.44 5.43 -9.18
N GLU A 60 13.53 4.86 -8.64
CA GLU A 60 14.79 4.69 -9.36
C GLU A 60 14.95 3.24 -9.83
N LEU A 61 14.84 3.00 -11.15
CA LEU A 61 15.09 1.68 -11.73
C LEU A 61 16.53 1.21 -11.44
N GLY A 62 16.66 -0.08 -11.08
CA GLY A 62 17.95 -0.68 -10.72
C GLY A 62 18.42 -0.38 -9.30
N ARG A 63 17.73 0.48 -8.55
CA ARG A 63 18.04 0.81 -7.15
C ARG A 63 16.91 0.45 -6.21
N ASP A 64 15.68 0.83 -6.56
CA ASP A 64 14.52 0.51 -5.72
C ASP A 64 14.17 -0.98 -5.83
N ARG A 65 13.88 -1.57 -4.68
CA ARG A 65 13.52 -2.98 -4.55
C ARG A 65 12.26 -3.14 -3.70
N TRP A 66 11.44 -4.09 -4.08
CA TRP A 66 10.20 -4.50 -3.41
C TRP A 66 9.09 -3.47 -3.44
N CYS A 67 9.40 -2.18 -3.35
CA CYS A 67 8.40 -1.11 -3.31
C CYS A 67 8.91 0.18 -3.95
N VAL A 68 8.00 0.99 -4.47
CA VAL A 68 8.28 2.32 -5.05
C VAL A 68 8.27 3.44 -4.01
N THR A 69 7.81 3.17 -2.79
CA THR A 69 7.70 4.16 -1.70
C THR A 69 9.04 4.40 -1.01
N TRP A 70 9.16 5.54 -0.34
CA TRP A 70 10.38 5.89 0.39
C TRP A 70 10.54 5.10 1.69
N ARG A 71 9.48 5.10 2.52
CA ARG A 71 9.41 4.32 3.77
C ARG A 71 8.03 3.73 3.93
N ILE A 72 7.95 2.60 4.62
CA ILE A 72 6.69 1.91 4.89
C ILE A 72 6.54 1.70 6.39
N TYR A 73 5.30 1.80 6.87
CA TYR A 73 4.92 1.52 8.24
C TYR A 73 3.69 0.61 8.27
N THR A 74 3.53 -0.12 9.35
CA THR A 74 2.29 -0.81 9.67
C THR A 74 1.19 0.18 10.04
N THR A 75 -0.06 -0.27 10.08
CA THR A 75 -1.18 0.55 10.58
C THR A 75 -1.09 0.86 12.08
N ALA A 76 -0.25 0.12 12.82
CA ALA A 76 0.09 0.41 14.22
C ALA A 76 1.16 1.51 14.35
N GLY A 77 1.82 1.89 13.24
CA GLY A 77 2.86 2.93 13.20
C GLY A 77 4.29 2.39 13.32
N ASP A 78 4.48 1.07 13.31
CA ASP A 78 5.80 0.45 13.35
C ASP A 78 6.46 0.49 11.97
N PHE A 79 7.75 0.80 11.91
CA PHE A 79 8.52 0.79 10.68
C PHE A 79 8.55 -0.63 10.07
N MET A 80 8.25 -0.71 8.76
CA MET A 80 8.29 -1.94 7.99
C MET A 80 9.42 -1.85 6.96
N PRO A 81 10.50 -2.63 7.08
CA PRO A 81 11.51 -2.74 6.04
C PRO A 81 10.90 -3.21 4.72
N HIS A 82 11.38 -2.70 3.58
CA HIS A 82 10.82 -3.05 2.26
C HIS A 82 10.87 -4.56 1.97
N GLU A 83 11.87 -5.27 2.46
CA GLU A 83 11.98 -6.73 2.35
C GLU A 83 10.93 -7.52 3.15
N GLN A 84 10.11 -6.85 3.96
CA GLN A 84 8.99 -7.41 4.72
C GLN A 84 7.63 -6.90 4.22
N CYS A 85 7.62 -6.10 3.16
CA CYS A 85 6.38 -5.57 2.60
C CYS A 85 5.59 -6.67 1.86
N PRO A 86 4.28 -6.46 1.62
CA PRO A 86 3.43 -7.43 0.93
C PRO A 86 3.94 -7.86 -0.46
N MET A 87 4.64 -6.97 -1.19
CA MET A 87 5.26 -7.33 -2.46
C MET A 87 6.42 -8.32 -2.27
N ALA A 88 7.28 -8.08 -1.28
CA ALA A 88 8.38 -8.98 -0.93
C ALA A 88 7.86 -10.36 -0.47
N GLU A 89 6.77 -10.38 0.30
CA GLU A 89 6.08 -11.60 0.70
C GLU A 89 5.56 -12.37 -0.51
N ALA A 90 4.85 -11.68 -1.42
CA ALA A 90 4.28 -12.31 -2.62
C ALA A 90 5.36 -12.96 -3.50
N ILE A 91 6.52 -12.32 -3.66
CA ILE A 91 7.63 -12.85 -4.45
C ILE A 91 8.30 -14.03 -3.73
N LYS A 92 8.62 -13.89 -2.44
CA LYS A 92 9.29 -14.95 -1.68
C LYS A 92 8.46 -16.22 -1.54
N GLU A 93 7.14 -16.06 -1.37
CA GLU A 93 6.22 -17.17 -1.17
C GLU A 93 5.53 -17.59 -2.48
N GLN A 94 5.79 -16.89 -3.60
CA GLN A 94 5.21 -17.13 -4.92
C GLN A 94 3.68 -17.25 -4.90
N ARG A 95 3.03 -16.42 -4.09
CA ARG A 95 1.58 -16.39 -3.92
C ARG A 95 1.01 -14.98 -3.97
N ILE A 96 -0.24 -14.90 -4.32
CA ILE A 96 -1.01 -13.66 -4.23
C ILE A 96 -1.16 -13.26 -2.76
N VAL A 97 -0.90 -11.98 -2.44
CA VAL A 97 -1.17 -11.39 -1.13
C VAL A 97 -2.30 -10.37 -1.27
N ARG A 98 -3.28 -10.41 -0.38
CA ARG A 98 -4.45 -9.53 -0.33
C ARG A 98 -4.73 -9.11 1.11
N ASP A 99 -5.67 -8.19 1.29
CA ASP A 99 -6.22 -7.77 2.58
C ASP A 99 -5.22 -7.12 3.56
N SER A 100 -4.05 -6.73 3.06
CA SER A 100 -3.09 -5.96 3.84
C SER A 100 -3.25 -4.46 3.57
N VAL A 101 -2.96 -3.64 4.59
CA VAL A 101 -2.86 -2.19 4.49
C VAL A 101 -1.51 -1.77 5.05
N ALA A 102 -0.83 -0.88 4.35
CA ALA A 102 0.41 -0.28 4.79
C ALA A 102 0.33 1.24 4.69
N ILE A 103 1.22 1.93 5.40
CA ILE A 103 1.33 3.39 5.39
C ILE A 103 2.65 3.75 4.72
N ALA A 104 2.60 4.47 3.60
CA ALA A 104 3.78 5.05 2.98
C ALA A 104 4.06 6.43 3.59
N GLU A 105 5.31 6.69 3.94
CA GLU A 105 5.80 8.02 4.26
C GLU A 105 6.53 8.58 3.05
N ARG A 106 6.14 9.77 2.61
CA ARG A 106 6.75 10.50 1.51
C ARG A 106 8.01 11.25 1.98
N PRO A 107 8.90 11.68 1.08
CA PRO A 107 10.09 12.46 1.46
C PRO A 107 9.79 13.77 2.20
N ASP A 108 8.61 14.36 2.01
CA ASP A 108 8.15 15.57 2.71
C ASP A 108 7.59 15.28 4.12
N GLY A 109 7.56 14.01 4.53
CA GLY A 109 7.02 13.56 5.81
C GLY A 109 5.51 13.32 5.81
N SER A 110 4.79 13.63 4.75
CA SER A 110 3.37 13.28 4.63
C SER A 110 3.20 11.77 4.51
N ARG A 111 2.02 11.27 4.92
CA ARG A 111 1.73 9.82 4.92
C ARG A 111 0.44 9.53 4.20
N VAL A 112 0.42 8.43 3.46
CA VAL A 112 -0.72 7.90 2.75
C VAL A 112 -0.90 6.43 3.10
N ALA A 113 -2.13 6.01 3.41
CA ALA A 113 -2.43 4.60 3.60
C ALA A 113 -2.82 3.97 2.27
N PHE A 114 -2.25 2.82 1.96
CA PHE A 114 -2.53 2.12 0.72
C PHE A 114 -2.79 0.63 0.94
N ARG A 115 -3.63 0.06 0.07
CA ARG A 115 -3.86 -1.38 0.00
C ARG A 115 -3.15 -1.93 -1.24
N PRO A 116 -2.12 -2.78 -1.06
CA PRO A 116 -1.39 -3.39 -2.17
C PRO A 116 -2.11 -4.63 -2.71
N TYR A 117 -1.93 -4.89 -4.01
CA TYR A 117 -2.43 -6.05 -4.73
C TYR A 117 -1.30 -6.79 -5.44
N PRO A 118 -0.25 -7.25 -4.73
CA PRO A 118 0.86 -7.93 -5.37
C PRO A 118 0.42 -9.28 -5.92
N THR A 119 0.84 -9.52 -7.17
CA THR A 119 0.51 -10.73 -7.94
C THR A 119 1.76 -11.21 -8.66
N PRO A 120 2.29 -12.40 -8.31
CA PRO A 120 3.43 -13.00 -9.02
C PRO A 120 3.11 -13.29 -10.48
N LEU A 121 4.12 -13.13 -11.34
CA LEU A 121 4.07 -13.39 -12.77
C LEU A 121 4.94 -14.62 -13.07
N PHE A 122 4.41 -15.51 -13.90
CA PHE A 122 5.08 -16.74 -14.29
C PHE A 122 5.14 -16.84 -15.82
N ASP A 123 6.20 -17.46 -16.33
CA ASP A 123 6.32 -17.82 -17.72
C ASP A 123 5.53 -19.12 -18.05
N GLU A 124 5.53 -19.53 -19.32
CA GLU A 124 4.86 -20.75 -19.78
C GLU A 124 5.44 -22.04 -19.15
N ALA A 125 6.66 -22.00 -18.67
CA ALA A 125 7.30 -23.10 -17.96
C ALA A 125 6.96 -23.15 -16.47
N GLY A 126 6.19 -22.15 -15.96
CA GLY A 126 5.84 -22.03 -14.56
C GLY A 126 6.96 -21.43 -13.70
N THR A 127 7.99 -20.84 -14.31
CA THR A 127 9.05 -20.13 -13.59
C THR A 127 8.61 -18.71 -13.30
N MET A 128 8.79 -18.25 -12.06
CA MET A 128 8.45 -16.88 -11.68
C MET A 128 9.40 -15.89 -12.37
N THR A 129 8.86 -14.96 -13.11
CA THR A 129 9.61 -13.91 -13.84
C THR A 129 9.62 -12.57 -13.10
N GLY A 130 8.76 -12.41 -12.09
CA GLY A 130 8.63 -11.20 -11.32
C GLY A 130 7.27 -11.08 -10.67
N ALA A 131 6.84 -9.85 -10.41
CA ALA A 131 5.50 -9.58 -9.92
C ALA A 131 5.01 -8.20 -10.38
N VAL A 132 3.69 -8.04 -10.45
CA VAL A 132 3.01 -6.75 -10.57
C VAL A 132 2.35 -6.40 -9.26
N ASN A 133 2.38 -5.13 -8.89
CA ASN A 133 1.62 -4.61 -7.75
C ASN A 133 0.81 -3.39 -8.17
N MET A 134 -0.45 -3.39 -7.79
CA MET A 134 -1.33 -2.22 -7.86
C MET A 134 -1.56 -1.73 -6.43
N LEU A 135 -1.52 -0.41 -6.24
CA LEU A 135 -1.74 0.22 -4.95
C LEU A 135 -3.07 1.00 -5.00
N ILE A 136 -3.91 0.82 -4.01
CA ILE A 136 -5.15 1.59 -3.87
C ILE A 136 -5.01 2.51 -2.66
N ASP A 137 -5.20 3.81 -2.85
CA ASP A 137 -5.27 4.76 -1.74
C ASP A 137 -6.52 4.44 -0.89
N VAL A 138 -6.28 4.19 0.39
CA VAL A 138 -7.32 3.91 1.40
C VAL A 138 -7.15 4.84 2.60
N THR A 139 -6.57 6.02 2.39
CA THR A 139 -6.24 6.96 3.46
C THR A 139 -7.44 7.41 4.25
N GLU A 140 -8.55 7.75 3.58
CA GLU A 140 -9.79 8.17 4.26
C GLU A 140 -10.41 7.00 5.04
N GLU A 141 -10.48 5.81 4.43
CA GLU A 141 -10.97 4.59 5.06
C GLU A 141 -10.14 4.24 6.32
N GLN A 142 -8.82 4.25 6.18
CA GLN A 142 -7.92 3.92 7.27
C GLN A 142 -7.96 4.97 8.39
N SER A 143 -8.06 6.26 8.06
CA SER A 143 -8.22 7.33 9.04
C SER A 143 -9.49 7.14 9.85
N ALA A 144 -10.62 6.84 9.20
CA ALA A 144 -11.89 6.59 9.89
C ALA A 144 -11.81 5.39 10.86
N VAL A 145 -11.17 4.29 10.43
CA VAL A 145 -10.96 3.08 11.28
C VAL A 145 -10.12 3.43 12.52
N LEU A 146 -9.04 4.19 12.35
CA LEU A 146 -8.18 4.60 13.47
C LEU A 146 -8.93 5.48 14.48
N LEU A 147 -9.73 6.44 14.01
CA LEU A 147 -10.55 7.30 14.88
C LEU A 147 -11.61 6.50 15.63
N GLU A 148 -12.26 5.53 14.99
CA GLU A 148 -13.21 4.64 15.66
C GLU A 148 -12.54 3.80 16.76
N GLN A 149 -11.32 3.30 16.51
CA GLN A 149 -10.53 2.58 17.52
C GLN A 149 -10.16 3.50 18.69
N ALA A 150 -9.78 4.75 18.44
CA ALA A 150 -9.50 5.74 19.49
C ALA A 150 -10.72 5.97 20.37
N ASP A 151 -11.89 6.20 19.77
CA ASP A 151 -13.15 6.38 20.49
C ASP A 151 -13.51 5.15 21.32
N ARG A 152 -13.31 3.96 20.77
CA ARG A 152 -13.53 2.71 21.51
C ARG A 152 -12.64 2.60 22.75
N CYS A 153 -11.34 2.92 22.60
CA CYS A 153 -10.40 2.94 23.72
C CYS A 153 -10.82 3.96 24.80
N ARG A 154 -11.27 5.16 24.41
CA ARG A 154 -11.76 6.17 25.35
C ARG A 154 -13.00 5.73 26.12
N ARG A 155 -13.97 5.12 25.43
CA ARG A 155 -15.18 4.59 26.09
C ARG A 155 -14.81 3.50 27.10
N LEU A 156 -13.93 2.57 26.75
CA LEU A 156 -13.47 1.52 27.64
C LEU A 156 -12.71 2.09 28.84
N ALA A 157 -11.82 3.08 28.62
CA ALA A 157 -11.12 3.77 29.71
C ALA A 157 -12.07 4.40 30.71
N GLY A 158 -13.19 5.02 30.24
CA GLY A 158 -14.20 5.62 31.12
C GLY A 158 -15.02 4.60 31.92
N ALA A 159 -15.09 3.35 31.47
CA ALA A 159 -15.84 2.28 32.13
C ALA A 159 -15.00 1.47 33.14
N LEU A 160 -13.68 1.62 33.16
CA LEU A 160 -12.79 0.85 34.02
C LEU A 160 -12.40 1.61 35.28
N TYR A 161 -12.41 0.90 36.43
CA TYR A 161 -11.97 1.45 37.72
C TYR A 161 -10.45 1.43 37.89
N SER A 162 -9.74 0.57 37.16
CA SER A 162 -8.27 0.47 37.23
C SER A 162 -7.58 1.68 36.61
N ARG A 163 -6.80 2.39 37.42
CA ARG A 163 -6.04 3.55 36.96
C ARG A 163 -5.00 3.19 35.89
N GLU A 164 -4.32 2.04 36.03
CA GLU A 164 -3.32 1.58 35.07
C GLU A 164 -3.97 1.26 33.70
N SER A 165 -5.05 0.48 33.71
CA SER A 165 -5.79 0.16 32.48
C SER A 165 -6.34 1.40 31.79
N ASN A 166 -6.80 2.39 32.59
CA ASN A 166 -7.28 3.66 32.06
C ASN A 166 -6.17 4.46 31.35
N ILE A 167 -4.97 4.51 31.94
CA ILE A 167 -3.81 5.18 31.32
C ILE A 167 -3.41 4.49 30.02
N VAL A 168 -3.32 3.17 30.01
CA VAL A 168 -2.96 2.39 28.81
C VAL A 168 -3.95 2.67 27.67
N LEU A 169 -5.25 2.55 27.93
CA LEU A 169 -6.28 2.78 26.91
C LEU A 169 -6.28 4.22 26.38
N LYS A 170 -6.06 5.21 27.24
CA LYS A 170 -5.92 6.61 26.79
C LYS A 170 -4.68 6.80 25.91
N THR A 171 -3.54 6.22 26.28
CA THR A 171 -2.32 6.28 25.49
C THR A 171 -2.50 5.64 24.11
N MET A 172 -3.23 4.50 24.05
CA MET A 172 -3.59 3.86 22.78
C MET A 172 -4.49 4.77 21.92
N ALA A 173 -5.51 5.38 22.52
CA ALA A 173 -6.40 6.30 21.81
C ALA A 173 -5.63 7.49 21.22
N ASP A 174 -4.75 8.10 22.02
CA ASP A 174 -3.91 9.22 21.57
C ASP A 174 -2.93 8.77 20.44
N GLY A 175 -2.48 7.51 20.47
CA GLY A 175 -1.68 6.90 19.41
C GLY A 175 -2.45 6.80 18.09
N PHE A 176 -3.66 6.24 18.12
CA PHE A 176 -4.52 6.12 16.95
C PHE A 176 -4.86 7.49 16.34
N GLU A 177 -5.20 8.49 17.16
CA GLU A 177 -5.49 9.84 16.67
C GLU A 177 -4.28 10.52 16.03
N ARG A 178 -3.09 10.38 16.62
CA ARG A 178 -1.87 10.93 16.00
C ARG A 178 -1.58 10.28 14.65
N THR A 179 -1.78 8.96 14.55
CA THR A 179 -1.60 8.25 13.28
C THR A 179 -2.62 8.73 12.25
N ALA A 180 -3.90 8.82 12.61
CA ALA A 180 -4.96 9.32 11.72
C ALA A 180 -4.69 10.76 11.25
N ALA A 181 -4.28 11.66 12.17
CA ALA A 181 -3.98 13.05 11.84
C ALA A 181 -2.75 13.20 10.92
N GLY A 182 -1.84 12.23 10.93
CA GLY A 182 -0.66 12.19 10.04
C GLY A 182 -0.97 11.69 8.63
N LEU A 183 -2.11 11.05 8.42
CA LEU A 183 -2.53 10.57 7.10
C LEU A 183 -3.09 11.73 6.27
N LYS A 184 -2.66 11.82 5.00
CA LYS A 184 -3.17 12.81 4.04
C LYS A 184 -3.53 12.09 2.76
N PRO A 185 -4.80 12.14 2.30
CA PRO A 185 -5.20 11.57 1.01
C PRO A 185 -4.43 12.24 -0.12
N ASP A 186 -4.27 11.50 -1.21
CA ASP A 186 -3.68 12.02 -2.45
C ASP A 186 -4.73 12.88 -3.17
N ASN A 187 -4.76 14.19 -2.88
CA ASN A 187 -5.77 15.12 -3.39
C ASN A 187 -5.38 15.80 -4.71
N ASP A 188 -4.31 15.33 -5.38
CA ASP A 188 -3.85 15.92 -6.64
C ASP A 188 -3.99 14.89 -7.82
N VAL A 189 -5.24 14.54 -8.16
CA VAL A 189 -5.58 13.94 -9.46
C VAL A 189 -6.76 14.66 -10.08
#